data_9e310dfc8817d2ef6b601b217be22699
#
_entry.id   9e310dfc8817d2ef6b601b217be22699
#
_cell.length_a   1.000
_cell.length_b   1.000
_cell.length_c   1.000
_cell.angle_alpha   90.00
_cell.angle_beta   90.00
_cell.angle_gamma   90.00
#
_symmetry.space_group_name_H-M   'P 1'
#
loop_
_entity.id
_entity.type
_entity.pdbx_description
1 polymer ?
#
loop_
_entity_poly.entity_id
_entity_poly.type
_entity_poly.pdbx_seq_one_letter_code
_entity_poly.pdbx_strand_id
1 'polypeptide(L)'
;SLCRGSHTLCVAITHPEQNANGLEASGMDVLRILPWGMQSAFAKTRPGYDAETALFNAAAVLGEKLTACRLRQIADVVHYLDEQNGYERVVFVGQGPGALLALLAAALLPKARGAALLETQLSFDALFEADYYFAPETAFETGLLRLCDLPDLAKLAGRVCAFTPKTPAGG
;
A
#
# COMPACT_ATOMS: atom_id res chain seq x y z
N SER A 1 9.43 -16.78 -18.69
CA SER A 1 10.05 -16.02 -19.79
C SER A 1 9.90 -14.54 -19.48
N LEU A 2 10.95 -13.93 -18.89
CA LEU A 2 10.99 -12.49 -18.65
C LEU A 2 11.16 -11.79 -20.00
N CYS A 3 10.18 -10.99 -20.40
CA CYS A 3 10.33 -10.09 -21.54
C CYS A 3 11.46 -9.10 -21.22
N ARG A 4 12.63 -9.29 -21.81
CA ARG A 4 13.70 -8.29 -21.80
C ARG A 4 13.24 -7.06 -22.58
N GLY A 5 12.79 -6.03 -21.89
CA GLY A 5 12.36 -4.79 -22.56
C GLY A 5 11.98 -3.63 -21.64
N SER A 6 11.53 -3.88 -20.46
CA SER A 6 11.17 -2.81 -19.52
C SER A 6 12.14 -2.77 -18.34
N HIS A 7 12.93 -1.69 -18.26
CA HIS A 7 13.71 -1.40 -17.04
C HIS A 7 12.82 -0.86 -15.91
N THR A 8 11.51 -1.10 -15.98
CA THR A 8 10.53 -0.62 -15.01
C THR A 8 9.77 -1.78 -14.37
N LEU A 9 9.85 -1.88 -13.04
CA LEU A 9 9.07 -2.80 -12.24
C LEU A 9 7.80 -2.11 -11.74
N CYS A 10 6.65 -2.72 -11.97
CA CYS A 10 5.38 -2.34 -11.36
C CYS A 10 5.07 -3.26 -10.18
N VAL A 11 4.97 -2.71 -8.98
CA VAL A 11 4.63 -3.46 -7.77
C VAL A 11 3.18 -3.20 -7.40
N ALA A 12 2.32 -4.19 -7.56
CA ALA A 12 0.90 -4.12 -7.26
C ALA A 12 0.61 -4.69 -5.87
N ILE A 13 0.14 -3.84 -4.97
CA ILE A 13 -0.25 -4.16 -3.59
C ILE A 13 -1.78 -4.16 -3.54
N THR A 14 -2.37 -5.29 -3.91
CA THR A 14 -3.82 -5.42 -4.06
C THR A 14 -4.32 -6.69 -3.39
N HIS A 15 -5.55 -6.67 -2.92
CA HIS A 15 -6.21 -7.88 -2.42
C HIS A 15 -6.38 -8.91 -3.56
N PRO A 16 -6.31 -10.23 -3.31
CA PRO A 16 -6.42 -11.28 -4.34
C PRO A 16 -7.69 -11.21 -5.19
N GLU A 17 -8.78 -10.73 -4.60
CA GLU A 17 -10.08 -10.58 -5.26
C GLU A 17 -10.18 -9.32 -6.12
N GLN A 18 -9.20 -8.43 -6.03
CA GLN A 18 -9.16 -7.18 -6.78
C GLN A 18 -8.47 -7.38 -8.12
N ASN A 19 -9.15 -6.96 -9.17
CA ASN A 19 -8.74 -7.25 -10.54
C ASN A 19 -7.70 -6.22 -11.01
N ALA A 20 -6.42 -6.59 -11.00
CA ALA A 20 -5.33 -5.77 -11.54
C ALA A 20 -4.88 -6.24 -12.95
N ASN A 21 -5.74 -6.92 -13.70
CA ASN A 21 -5.40 -7.56 -14.98
C ASN A 21 -4.94 -6.58 -16.08
N GLY A 22 -5.26 -5.29 -15.98
CA GLY A 22 -4.81 -4.29 -16.94
C GLY A 22 -3.34 -3.90 -16.83
N LEU A 23 -2.66 -4.22 -15.72
CA LEU A 23 -1.25 -3.84 -15.52
C LEU A 23 -0.30 -4.64 -16.43
N GLU A 24 -0.63 -5.87 -16.75
CA GLU A 24 0.19 -6.76 -17.60
C GLU A 24 0.27 -6.26 -19.05
N ALA A 25 -0.74 -5.50 -19.50
CA ALA A 25 -0.77 -4.90 -20.83
C ALA A 25 0.15 -3.67 -20.98
N SER A 26 0.73 -3.16 -19.88
CA SER A 26 1.54 -1.94 -19.87
C SER A 26 2.96 -2.10 -20.42
N GLY A 27 3.41 -3.34 -20.68
CA GLY A 27 4.78 -3.65 -21.10
C GLY A 27 5.82 -3.51 -19.97
N MET A 28 5.39 -3.34 -18.71
CA MET A 28 6.24 -3.36 -17.52
C MET A 28 6.29 -4.78 -16.94
N ASP A 29 7.35 -5.09 -16.21
CA ASP A 29 7.37 -6.28 -15.37
C ASP A 29 6.46 -6.05 -14.16
N VAL A 30 5.50 -6.94 -13.92
CA VAL A 30 4.52 -6.77 -12.85
C VAL A 30 4.78 -7.78 -11.73
N LEU A 31 5.02 -7.26 -10.53
CA LEU A 31 5.03 -8.03 -9.30
C LEU A 31 3.73 -7.79 -8.54
N ARG A 32 2.99 -8.84 -8.26
CA ARG A 32 1.86 -8.78 -7.32
C ARG A 32 2.35 -9.23 -5.96
N ILE A 33 2.21 -8.37 -4.96
CA ILE A 33 2.59 -8.67 -3.59
C ILE A 33 1.38 -8.53 -2.67
N LEU A 34 1.25 -9.50 -1.78
CA LEU A 34 0.25 -9.48 -0.72
C LEU A 34 1.00 -9.49 0.61
N PRO A 35 1.22 -8.32 1.22
CA PRO A 35 1.93 -8.22 2.48
C PRO A 35 1.24 -9.00 3.61
N TRP A 36 2.02 -9.36 4.61
CA TRP A 36 1.57 -10.14 5.74
C TRP A 36 0.28 -9.62 6.36
N GLY A 37 -0.67 -10.54 6.55
CA GLY A 37 -1.96 -10.26 7.17
C GLY A 37 -2.98 -9.56 6.27
N MET A 38 -2.65 -9.25 5.02
CA MET A 38 -3.63 -8.74 4.04
C MET A 38 -4.40 -9.87 3.32
N GLN A 39 -4.20 -11.12 3.73
CA GLN A 39 -4.85 -12.28 3.11
C GLN A 39 -6.26 -12.47 3.70
N SER A 40 -7.25 -12.61 2.83
CA SER A 40 -8.63 -12.96 3.20
C SER A 40 -8.78 -14.34 3.86
N ALA A 41 -7.74 -15.18 3.76
CA ALA A 41 -7.76 -16.57 4.23
C ALA A 41 -7.71 -16.73 5.76
N PHE A 42 -7.47 -15.68 6.50
CA PHE A 42 -7.66 -15.75 7.96
C PHE A 42 -9.16 -15.67 8.24
N ALA A 43 -9.76 -16.83 8.47
CA ALA A 43 -11.15 -16.93 8.85
C ALA A 43 -11.49 -15.92 9.95
N LYS A 44 -12.65 -15.28 9.83
CA LYS A 44 -13.21 -14.43 10.90
C LYS A 44 -13.26 -15.25 12.17
N THR A 45 -12.33 -15.01 13.08
CA THR A 45 -12.21 -15.78 14.32
C THR A 45 -13.36 -15.47 15.29
N ARG A 46 -13.97 -14.29 15.13
CA ARG A 46 -15.18 -13.86 15.88
C ARG A 46 -15.93 -12.79 15.06
N PRO A 47 -17.26 -12.66 15.24
CA PRO A 47 -17.99 -11.52 14.69
C PRO A 47 -17.35 -10.19 15.13
N GLY A 48 -17.00 -9.34 14.18
CA GLY A 48 -16.39 -8.04 14.45
C GLY A 48 -14.89 -8.04 14.75
N TYR A 49 -14.20 -9.19 14.71
CA TYR A 49 -12.77 -9.30 14.94
C TYR A 49 -12.14 -10.10 13.81
N ASP A 50 -11.55 -9.42 12.84
CA ASP A 50 -10.83 -10.04 11.74
C ASP A 50 -9.35 -10.26 12.07
N ALA A 51 -8.69 -11.06 11.25
CA ALA A 51 -7.28 -11.39 11.46
C ALA A 51 -6.36 -10.19 11.28
N GLU A 52 -6.73 -9.23 10.46
CA GLU A 52 -5.94 -8.03 10.25
C GLU A 52 -5.92 -7.16 11.51
N THR A 53 -7.08 -6.94 12.13
CA THR A 53 -7.21 -6.26 13.42
C THR A 53 -6.43 -7.00 14.52
N ALA A 54 -6.48 -8.36 14.53
CA ALA A 54 -5.69 -9.15 15.47
C ALA A 54 -4.19 -8.92 15.31
N LEU A 55 -3.70 -8.91 14.09
CA LEU A 55 -2.29 -8.65 13.79
C LEU A 55 -1.87 -7.22 14.12
N PHE A 56 -2.72 -6.25 13.83
CA PHE A 56 -2.49 -4.85 14.20
C PHE A 56 -2.31 -4.69 15.70
N ASN A 57 -3.22 -5.27 16.49
CA ASN A 57 -3.15 -5.23 17.93
C ASN A 57 -1.93 -6.00 18.47
N ALA A 58 -1.61 -7.17 17.92
CA ALA A 58 -0.43 -7.93 18.31
C ALA A 58 0.86 -7.17 18.04
N ALA A 59 0.99 -6.53 16.87
CA ALA A 59 2.13 -5.68 16.54
C ALA A 59 2.25 -4.51 17.54
N ALA A 60 1.13 -3.86 17.86
CA ALA A 60 1.12 -2.75 18.82
C ALA A 60 1.57 -3.19 20.23
N VAL A 61 1.15 -4.36 20.70
CA VAL A 61 1.59 -4.93 22.00
C VAL A 61 3.09 -5.21 22.02
N LEU A 62 3.65 -5.61 20.88
CA LEU A 62 5.09 -5.86 20.72
C LEU A 62 5.90 -4.58 20.49
N GLY A 63 5.26 -3.42 20.46
CA GLY A 63 5.90 -2.14 20.15
C GLY A 63 6.28 -1.98 18.67
N GLU A 64 5.74 -2.86 17.81
CA GLU A 64 5.95 -2.83 16.37
C GLU A 64 4.75 -2.17 15.66
N LYS A 65 4.99 -1.70 14.45
CA LYS A 65 3.95 -1.15 13.59
C LYS A 65 3.70 -2.08 12.41
N LEU A 66 2.47 -2.55 12.25
CA LEU A 66 2.11 -3.47 11.18
C LEU A 66 2.45 -2.91 9.79
N THR A 67 2.18 -1.62 9.57
CA THR A 67 2.54 -0.91 8.33
C THR A 67 4.05 -0.93 8.08
N ALA A 68 4.87 -0.73 9.11
CA ALA A 68 6.32 -0.79 8.98
C ALA A 68 6.83 -2.19 8.66
N CYS A 69 6.25 -3.23 9.27
CA CYS A 69 6.56 -4.63 8.95
C CYS A 69 6.23 -4.96 7.49
N ARG A 70 5.06 -4.54 7.02
CA ARG A 70 4.61 -4.72 5.63
C ARG A 70 5.50 -3.95 4.65
N LEU A 71 5.89 -2.73 4.99
CA LEU A 71 6.77 -1.93 4.14
C LEU A 71 8.16 -2.54 4.02
N ARG A 72 8.72 -3.11 5.11
CA ARG A 72 9.97 -3.88 5.06
C ARG A 72 9.86 -5.07 4.11
N GLN A 73 8.79 -5.85 4.18
CA GLN A 73 8.58 -6.97 3.26
C GLN A 73 8.56 -6.51 1.79
N ILE A 74 7.88 -5.40 1.50
CA ILE A 74 7.84 -4.82 0.15
C ILE A 74 9.26 -4.40 -0.26
N ALA A 75 10.00 -3.72 0.62
CA ALA A 75 11.35 -3.27 0.35
C ALA A 75 12.31 -4.43 0.07
N ASP A 76 12.26 -5.50 0.88
CA ASP A 76 13.12 -6.68 0.73
C ASP A 76 12.87 -7.39 -0.61
N VAL A 77 11.60 -7.56 -0.99
CA VAL A 77 11.25 -8.19 -2.28
C VAL A 77 11.65 -7.33 -3.46
N VAL A 78 11.41 -6.01 -3.38
CA VAL A 78 11.82 -5.07 -4.44
C VAL A 78 13.33 -5.04 -4.58
N HIS A 79 14.07 -5.02 -3.47
CA HIS A 79 15.53 -5.05 -3.47
C HIS A 79 16.06 -6.34 -4.10
N TYR A 80 15.54 -7.50 -3.68
CA TYR A 80 15.92 -8.79 -4.26
C TYR A 80 15.70 -8.83 -5.78
N LEU A 81 14.55 -8.40 -6.25
CA LEU A 81 14.25 -8.39 -7.69
C LEU A 81 15.11 -7.39 -8.45
N ASP A 82 15.42 -6.26 -7.84
CA ASP A 82 16.31 -5.27 -8.42
C ASP A 82 17.74 -5.79 -8.60
N GLU A 83 18.26 -6.51 -7.59
CA GLU A 83 19.58 -7.16 -7.69
C GLU A 83 19.65 -8.21 -8.82
N GLN A 84 18.55 -8.93 -9.06
CA GLN A 84 18.49 -9.96 -10.09
C GLN A 84 18.32 -9.39 -11.52
N ASN A 85 17.58 -8.29 -11.67
CA ASN A 85 17.13 -7.81 -12.98
C ASN A 85 17.63 -6.40 -13.34
N GLY A 86 18.17 -5.63 -12.39
CA GLY A 86 18.73 -4.30 -12.62
C GLY A 86 17.70 -3.26 -13.04
N TYR A 87 16.57 -3.19 -12.34
CA TYR A 87 15.52 -2.20 -12.65
C TYR A 87 16.00 -0.76 -12.46
N GLU A 88 15.67 0.10 -13.40
CA GLU A 88 15.98 1.54 -13.32
C GLU A 88 14.90 2.32 -12.58
N ARG A 89 13.67 1.83 -12.64
CA ARG A 89 12.48 2.49 -12.09
C ARG A 89 11.56 1.48 -11.43
N VAL A 90 10.95 1.91 -10.34
CA VAL A 90 9.88 1.16 -9.67
C VAL A 90 8.66 2.06 -9.55
N VAL A 91 7.51 1.55 -9.92
CA VAL A 91 6.21 2.20 -9.71
C VAL A 91 5.33 1.31 -8.84
N PHE A 92 4.54 1.93 -8.00
CA PHE A 92 3.68 1.20 -7.07
C PHE A 92 2.21 1.39 -7.44
N VAL A 93 1.44 0.34 -7.29
CA VAL A 93 -0.03 0.39 -7.45
C VAL A 93 -0.64 -0.19 -6.18
N GLY A 94 -1.53 0.56 -5.55
CA GLY A 94 -2.20 0.12 -4.34
C GLY A 94 -3.70 0.37 -4.40
N GLN A 95 -4.48 -0.54 -3.80
CA GLN A 95 -5.93 -0.40 -3.70
C GLN A 95 -6.39 -0.59 -2.25
N GLY A 96 -7.29 0.28 -1.79
CA GLY A 96 -7.80 0.26 -0.43
C GLY A 96 -6.67 0.31 0.62
N PRO A 97 -6.55 -0.68 1.51
CA PRO A 97 -5.45 -0.74 2.49
C PRO A 97 -4.05 -0.79 1.86
N GLY A 98 -3.94 -1.35 0.65
CA GLY A 98 -2.69 -1.37 -0.12
C GLY A 98 -2.27 -0.01 -0.66
N ALA A 99 -3.18 0.95 -0.78
CA ALA A 99 -2.88 2.27 -1.30
C ALA A 99 -1.93 3.06 -0.38
N LEU A 100 -2.11 2.99 0.95
CA LEU A 100 -1.19 3.60 1.91
C LEU A 100 0.22 3.00 1.79
N LEU A 101 0.32 1.68 1.68
CA LEU A 101 1.60 1.00 1.52
C LEU A 101 2.28 1.37 0.21
N ALA A 102 1.52 1.48 -0.89
CA ALA A 102 2.03 1.92 -2.18
C ALA A 102 2.57 3.36 -2.12
N LEU A 103 1.85 4.26 -1.44
CA LEU A 103 2.28 5.64 -1.25
C LEU A 103 3.56 5.73 -0.39
N LEU A 104 3.60 5.03 0.73
CA LEU A 104 4.79 4.97 1.59
C LEU A 104 5.98 4.36 0.86
N ALA A 105 5.78 3.27 0.13
CA ALA A 105 6.84 2.66 -0.67
C ALA A 105 7.36 3.62 -1.75
N ALA A 106 6.47 4.34 -2.43
CA ALA A 106 6.85 5.33 -3.43
C ALA A 106 7.60 6.54 -2.84
N ALA A 107 7.28 6.92 -1.60
CA ALA A 107 7.94 8.03 -0.92
C ALA A 107 9.32 7.66 -0.33
N LEU A 108 9.52 6.40 0.07
CA LEU A 108 10.65 5.99 0.90
C LEU A 108 11.65 5.07 0.18
N LEU A 109 11.23 4.32 -0.84
CA LEU A 109 12.12 3.36 -1.48
C LEU A 109 12.94 3.98 -2.61
N PRO A 110 14.21 3.58 -2.76
CA PRO A 110 15.05 4.05 -3.86
C PRO A 110 14.48 3.59 -5.20
N LYS A 111 14.78 4.35 -6.27
CA LYS A 111 14.30 4.11 -7.64
C LYS A 111 12.78 4.23 -7.82
N ALA A 112 12.01 4.46 -6.76
CA ALA A 112 10.59 4.77 -6.87
C ALA A 112 10.35 6.02 -7.72
N ARG A 113 9.35 5.97 -8.59
CA ARG A 113 9.01 7.08 -9.52
C ARG A 113 7.59 7.57 -9.37
N GLY A 114 6.81 6.89 -8.55
CA GLY A 114 5.44 7.29 -8.27
C GLY A 114 4.54 6.14 -7.85
N ALA A 115 3.29 6.48 -7.61
CA ALA A 115 2.25 5.53 -7.24
C ALA A 115 0.91 5.82 -7.93
N ALA A 116 0.18 4.76 -8.23
CA ALA A 116 -1.24 4.82 -8.58
C ALA A 116 -2.06 4.27 -7.40
N LEU A 117 -2.94 5.08 -6.87
CA LEU A 117 -3.71 4.80 -5.67
C LEU A 117 -5.19 4.68 -6.04
N LEU A 118 -5.78 3.55 -5.73
CA LEU A 118 -7.20 3.29 -5.97
C LEU A 118 -7.92 3.19 -4.62
N GLU A 119 -9.11 3.77 -4.55
CA GLU A 119 -9.95 3.73 -3.36
C GLU A 119 -9.21 4.16 -2.09
N THR A 120 -8.39 5.19 -2.20
CA THR A 120 -7.60 5.73 -1.10
C THR A 120 -8.26 6.94 -0.47
N GLN A 121 -7.96 7.17 0.79
CA GLN A 121 -8.23 8.45 1.43
C GLN A 121 -7.22 9.50 0.94
N LEU A 122 -7.65 10.75 0.85
CA LEU A 122 -6.78 11.84 0.40
C LEU A 122 -6.03 12.51 1.55
N SER A 123 -6.55 12.42 2.76
CA SER A 123 -5.96 13.01 3.97
C SER A 123 -6.44 12.26 5.20
N PHE A 124 -5.58 12.07 6.17
CA PHE A 124 -5.97 11.58 7.49
C PHE A 124 -6.53 12.70 8.37
N ASP A 125 -6.09 13.93 8.17
CA ASP A 125 -6.61 15.08 8.90
C ASP A 125 -8.10 15.29 8.65
N ALA A 126 -8.55 15.08 7.40
CA ALA A 126 -9.97 15.16 7.03
C ALA A 126 -10.88 14.17 7.79
N LEU A 127 -10.33 13.12 8.39
CA LEU A 127 -11.11 12.19 9.21
C LEU A 127 -11.55 12.78 10.53
N PHE A 128 -10.81 13.74 11.06
CA PHE A 128 -11.18 14.44 12.30
C PHE A 128 -12.31 15.47 12.10
N GLU A 129 -12.57 15.85 10.85
CA GLU A 129 -13.68 16.73 10.49
C GLU A 129 -14.98 15.95 10.27
N ALA A 130 -14.92 14.63 10.15
CA ALA A 130 -16.08 13.79 9.91
C ALA A 130 -16.67 13.26 11.21
N ASP A 131 -18.00 13.32 11.36
CA ASP A 131 -18.72 12.76 12.50
C ASP A 131 -18.56 11.22 12.58
N TYR A 132 -18.42 10.57 11.42
CA TYR A 132 -18.21 9.12 11.28
C TYR A 132 -17.20 8.82 10.18
N TYR A 133 -16.40 7.79 10.38
CA TYR A 133 -15.53 7.24 9.34
C TYR A 133 -15.70 5.73 9.21
N PHE A 134 -15.59 5.23 7.99
CA PHE A 134 -15.74 3.79 7.66
C PHE A 134 -14.42 3.09 7.33
N ALA A 135 -13.30 3.79 7.49
CA ALA A 135 -12.01 3.17 7.27
C ALA A 135 -11.67 2.19 8.42
N PRO A 136 -11.15 0.98 8.12
CA PRO A 136 -10.69 0.07 9.15
C PRO A 136 -9.49 0.67 9.91
N GLU A 137 -9.33 0.31 11.18
CA GLU A 137 -8.23 0.79 12.02
C GLU A 137 -6.85 0.56 11.38
N THR A 138 -6.72 -0.53 10.63
CA THR A 138 -5.52 -0.90 9.89
C THR A 138 -5.20 -0.01 8.68
N ALA A 139 -6.14 0.85 8.26
CA ALA A 139 -5.92 1.85 7.23
C ALA A 139 -5.15 3.09 7.74
N PHE A 140 -4.96 3.19 9.06
CA PHE A 140 -4.27 4.31 9.70
C PHE A 140 -2.88 3.91 10.18
N GLU A 141 -1.93 4.82 10.07
CA GLU A 141 -0.65 4.67 10.71
C GLU A 141 -0.58 5.56 11.94
N THR A 142 -0.58 4.93 13.11
CA THR A 142 -0.54 5.65 14.40
C THR A 142 0.70 6.52 14.49
N GLY A 143 0.48 7.82 14.70
CA GLY A 143 1.54 8.81 14.87
C GLY A 143 2.06 9.41 13.57
N LEU A 144 1.57 9.01 12.40
CA LEU A 144 1.99 9.58 11.12
C LEU A 144 1.69 11.07 11.03
N LEU A 145 0.50 11.50 11.46
CA LEU A 145 0.10 12.92 11.46
C LEU A 145 0.96 13.85 12.35
N ARG A 146 1.79 13.29 13.23
CA ARG A 146 2.79 14.09 13.95
C ARG A 146 3.96 14.51 13.06
N LEU A 147 4.13 13.85 11.94
CA LEU A 147 5.24 14.08 11.00
C LEU A 147 4.73 14.67 9.69
N CYS A 148 3.69 14.09 9.11
CA CYS A 148 3.14 14.46 7.81
C CYS A 148 1.75 13.85 7.62
N ASP A 149 1.01 14.36 6.63
CA ASP A 149 -0.21 13.74 6.15
C ASP A 149 0.00 13.14 4.75
N LEU A 150 -1.02 12.47 4.20
CA LEU A 150 -0.96 11.81 2.89
C LEU A 150 -0.57 12.75 1.73
N PRO A 151 -1.05 14.01 1.67
CA PRO A 151 -0.60 14.97 0.65
C PRO A 151 0.91 15.27 0.72
N ASP A 152 1.51 15.24 1.91
CA ASP A 152 2.95 15.47 2.06
C ASP A 152 3.76 14.28 1.58
N LEU A 153 3.29 13.06 1.89
CA LEU A 153 3.85 11.83 1.33
C LEU A 153 3.75 11.79 -0.19
N ALA A 154 2.63 12.27 -0.75
CA ALA A 154 2.44 12.33 -2.19
C ALA A 154 3.46 13.27 -2.86
N LYS A 155 3.82 14.39 -2.22
CA LYS A 155 4.89 15.28 -2.71
C LYS A 155 6.25 14.58 -2.73
N LEU A 156 6.55 13.76 -1.73
CA LEU A 156 7.79 12.98 -1.63
C LEU A 156 7.83 11.84 -2.64
N ALA A 157 6.71 11.19 -2.89
CA ALA A 157 6.59 10.05 -3.79
C ALA A 157 6.76 10.38 -5.29
N GLY A 158 6.82 11.67 -5.64
CA GLY A 158 6.97 12.12 -7.00
C GLY A 158 5.64 12.16 -7.76
N ARG A 159 5.44 11.28 -8.75
CA ARG A 159 4.17 11.24 -9.50
C ARG A 159 3.15 10.34 -8.80
N VAL A 160 2.11 10.94 -8.26
CA VAL A 160 0.99 10.21 -7.64
C VAL A 160 -0.30 10.49 -8.39
N CYS A 161 -1.02 9.42 -8.75
CA CYS A 161 -2.36 9.49 -9.31
C CYS A 161 -3.32 8.78 -8.36
N ALA A 162 -4.35 9.47 -7.89
CA ALA A 162 -5.42 8.88 -7.09
C ALA A 162 -6.67 8.70 -7.94
N PHE A 163 -7.21 7.49 -7.94
CA PHE A 163 -8.42 7.12 -8.65
C PHE A 163 -9.49 6.71 -7.64
N THR A 164 -10.72 7.13 -7.88
CA THR A 164 -11.87 6.83 -6.99
C THR A 164 -11.53 7.08 -5.51
N PRO A 165 -11.06 8.29 -5.15
CA PRO A 165 -10.74 8.59 -3.76
C PRO A 165 -11.99 8.41 -2.90
N LYS A 166 -11.81 7.88 -1.68
CA LYS A 166 -12.90 7.75 -0.71
C LYS A 166 -12.96 8.97 0.19
N THR A 167 -14.17 9.44 0.43
CA THR A 167 -14.41 10.40 1.49
C THR A 167 -14.36 9.72 2.86
N PRO A 168 -14.19 10.47 3.97
CA PRO A 168 -14.25 9.89 5.32
C PRO A 168 -15.55 9.11 5.57
N ALA A 169 -16.65 9.53 4.97
CA ALA A 169 -17.96 8.87 5.07
C ALA A 169 -18.14 7.64 4.17
N GLY A 170 -17.10 7.23 3.39
CA GLY A 170 -17.10 5.99 2.62
C GLY A 170 -17.74 6.08 1.23
N GLY A 171 -18.04 7.27 0.73
CA GLY A 171 -18.58 7.53 -0.62
C GLY A 171 -17.51 7.98 -1.61
#